data_e881538f2f6be662f49214fe2c3969db
#
_entry.id   e881538f2f6be662f49214fe2c3969db
#
_cell.length_a   1.000
_cell.length_b   1.000
_cell.length_c   1.000
_cell.angle_alpha   90.00
_cell.angle_beta   90.00
_cell.angle_gamma   90.00
#
_symmetry.space_group_name_H-M   'P 1'
#
loop_
_entity.id
_entity.type
_entity.pdbx_description
1 polymer ?
#
loop_
_entity_poly.entity_id
_entity_poly.type
_entity_poly.pdbx_seq_one_letter_code
_entity_poly.pdbx_strand_id
1 'polypeptide(L)'
;MWVFNRDGFFSAVEHRDDNSNVMVRARAKEDIENLSSALQENHQLLDEDTAPVYTPDGDYHYRLTVSKKVWGEYLNSAANDLDYDNFKNSVHGQSDRDSAYMGVWSAMYAFQTSRDVNETYGESDCPEPNVK
;
A
#
# COMPACT_ATOMS: atom_id res chain seq x y z
N MET A 1 -0.68 5.93 -6.74
CA MET A 1 -1.44 5.08 -5.78
C MET A 1 -0.52 4.77 -4.61
N TRP A 2 -0.99 4.96 -3.39
CA TRP A 2 -0.29 4.55 -2.18
C TRP A 2 -1.02 3.36 -1.57
N VAL A 3 -0.27 2.35 -1.21
CA VAL A 3 -0.79 1.13 -0.60
C VAL A 3 -0.03 0.86 0.69
N PHE A 4 -0.76 0.74 1.78
CA PHE A 4 -0.24 0.35 3.09
C PHE A 4 -0.83 -1.02 3.43
N ASN A 5 0.00 -2.03 3.54
CA ASN A 5 -0.42 -3.36 3.99
C ASN A 5 0.66 -4.01 4.87
N ARG A 6 0.48 -5.29 5.23
CA ARG A 6 1.45 -6.00 6.08
C ARG A 6 2.77 -6.28 5.37
N ASP A 7 2.80 -6.30 4.04
CA ASP A 7 4.03 -6.46 3.26
C ASP A 7 4.87 -5.19 3.28
N GLY A 8 4.25 -4.03 3.32
CA GLY A 8 4.93 -2.76 3.33
C GLY A 8 4.11 -1.58 2.86
N PHE A 9 4.80 -0.46 2.69
CA PHE A 9 4.28 0.73 2.04
C PHE A 9 4.81 0.83 0.61
N PHE A 10 3.90 0.93 -0.36
CA PHE A 10 4.22 1.03 -1.77
C PHE A 10 3.62 2.27 -2.40
N SER A 11 4.42 2.93 -3.25
CA SER A 11 3.95 3.99 -4.13
C SER A 11 4.03 3.50 -5.58
N ALA A 12 2.87 3.22 -6.17
CA ALA A 12 2.77 2.75 -7.54
C ALA A 12 2.38 3.88 -8.47
N VAL A 13 3.15 4.05 -9.54
CA VAL A 13 2.90 5.06 -10.59
C VAL A 13 3.02 4.42 -11.96
N GLU A 14 2.36 5.00 -12.95
CA GLU A 14 2.53 4.58 -14.35
C GLU A 14 3.98 4.74 -14.78
N HIS A 15 4.51 3.74 -15.48
CA HIS A 15 5.87 3.81 -16.00
C HIS A 15 5.98 4.90 -17.06
N ARG A 16 7.05 5.70 -16.99
CA ARG A 16 7.24 6.87 -17.85
C ARG A 16 7.25 6.53 -19.35
N ASP A 17 7.89 5.40 -19.70
CA ASP A 17 8.16 5.03 -21.08
C ASP A 17 7.20 3.97 -21.63
N ASP A 18 6.42 3.32 -20.74
CA ASP A 18 5.48 2.26 -21.12
C ASP A 18 4.25 2.30 -20.19
N ASN A 19 3.14 2.81 -20.70
CA ASN A 19 1.91 2.98 -19.94
C ASN A 19 1.18 1.66 -19.61
N SER A 20 1.63 0.53 -20.12
CA SER A 20 1.15 -0.79 -19.72
C SER A 20 1.81 -1.30 -18.44
N ASN A 21 2.89 -0.66 -18.01
CA ASN A 21 3.66 -0.98 -16.83
C ASN A 21 3.46 0.01 -15.69
N VAL A 22 3.75 -0.47 -14.49
CA VAL A 22 3.73 0.27 -13.24
C VAL A 22 5.12 0.20 -12.62
N MET A 23 5.64 1.33 -12.19
CA MET A 23 6.79 1.39 -11.32
C MET A 23 6.29 1.39 -9.88
N VAL A 24 6.63 0.35 -9.13
CA VAL A 24 6.33 0.24 -7.70
C VAL A 24 7.56 0.63 -6.92
N ARG A 25 7.39 1.59 -6.03
CA ARG A 25 8.49 2.18 -5.25
C ARG A 25 8.26 1.93 -3.77
N ALA A 26 9.34 1.64 -3.05
CA ALA A 26 9.33 1.46 -1.61
C ALA A 26 10.46 2.25 -0.94
N ARG A 27 10.29 2.60 0.33
CA ARG A 27 11.30 3.29 1.13
C ARG A 27 12.19 2.32 1.90
N ALA A 28 11.64 1.17 2.29
CA ALA A 28 12.36 0.14 3.04
C ALA A 28 12.70 -1.06 2.15
N LYS A 29 13.87 -1.64 2.38
CA LYS A 29 14.35 -2.80 1.63
C LYS A 29 13.42 -4.01 1.81
N GLU A 30 13.03 -4.28 3.04
CA GLU A 30 12.13 -5.40 3.35
C GLU A 30 10.79 -5.29 2.63
N ASP A 31 10.27 -4.09 2.41
CA ASP A 31 9.00 -3.88 1.71
C ASP A 31 9.08 -4.35 0.27
N ILE A 32 10.11 -3.91 -0.45
CA ILE A 32 10.27 -4.28 -1.86
C ILE A 32 10.64 -5.76 -2.01
N GLU A 33 11.37 -6.33 -1.07
CA GLU A 33 11.68 -7.76 -1.04
C GLU A 33 10.42 -8.60 -0.79
N ASN A 34 9.56 -8.18 0.13
CA ASN A 34 8.27 -8.83 0.37
C ASN A 34 7.39 -8.83 -0.88
N LEU A 35 7.32 -7.70 -1.57
CA LEU A 35 6.59 -7.59 -2.83
C LEU A 35 7.19 -8.52 -3.89
N SER A 36 8.50 -8.48 -4.09
CA SER A 36 9.21 -9.34 -5.05
C SER A 36 8.90 -10.82 -4.78
N SER A 37 8.99 -11.27 -3.54
CA SER A 37 8.67 -12.65 -3.15
C SER A 37 7.22 -13.02 -3.44
N ALA A 38 6.27 -12.14 -3.11
CA ALA A 38 4.85 -12.36 -3.36
C ALA A 38 4.55 -12.48 -4.87
N LEU A 39 5.21 -11.67 -5.69
CA LEU A 39 5.04 -11.72 -7.14
C LEU A 39 5.60 -13.01 -7.74
N GLN A 40 6.73 -13.49 -7.25
CA GLN A 40 7.33 -14.75 -7.70
C GLN A 40 6.44 -15.96 -7.32
N GLU A 41 5.96 -16.01 -6.10
CA GLU A 41 5.15 -17.11 -5.60
C GLU A 41 3.77 -17.18 -6.23
N ASN A 42 3.07 -16.05 -6.33
CA ASN A 42 1.66 -15.99 -6.71
C ASN A 42 1.45 -15.79 -8.23
N HIS A 43 2.43 -15.23 -8.92
CA HIS A 43 2.31 -14.87 -10.33
C HIS A 43 3.32 -15.57 -11.23
N GLN A 44 4.10 -16.50 -10.67
CA GLN A 44 5.11 -17.30 -11.38
C GLN A 44 6.11 -16.46 -12.20
N LEU A 45 6.40 -15.25 -11.71
CA LEU A 45 7.38 -14.39 -12.34
C LEU A 45 8.80 -14.87 -12.00
N LEU A 46 9.72 -14.71 -12.94
CA LEU A 46 11.13 -15.02 -12.73
C LEU A 46 11.77 -13.93 -11.86
N ASP A 47 12.86 -14.30 -11.18
CA ASP A 47 13.61 -13.36 -10.31
C ASP A 47 14.05 -12.10 -11.07
N GLU A 48 14.43 -12.26 -12.34
CA GLU A 48 14.84 -11.15 -13.21
C GLU A 48 13.70 -10.17 -13.52
N ASP A 49 12.44 -10.65 -13.58
CA ASP A 49 11.25 -9.82 -13.82
C ASP A 49 10.84 -9.00 -12.61
N THR A 50 11.25 -9.44 -11.42
CA THR A 50 10.85 -8.85 -10.14
C THR A 50 12.05 -8.38 -9.32
N ALA A 51 13.24 -8.29 -9.93
CA ALA A 51 14.44 -7.85 -9.25
C ALA A 51 14.34 -6.38 -8.84
N PRO A 52 14.43 -6.07 -7.55
CA PRO A 52 14.44 -4.69 -7.09
C PRO A 52 15.68 -3.94 -7.56
N VAL A 53 15.50 -2.67 -7.91
CA VAL A 53 16.58 -1.73 -8.21
C VAL A 53 16.77 -0.78 -7.04
N TYR A 54 18.02 -0.63 -6.60
CA TYR A 54 18.39 0.32 -5.54
C TYR A 54 18.78 1.67 -6.16
N THR A 55 18.12 2.74 -5.72
CA THR A 55 18.32 4.11 -6.20
C THR A 55 18.57 5.05 -5.01
N PRO A 56 19.82 5.10 -4.46
CA PRO A 56 20.11 5.82 -3.22
C PRO A 56 19.91 7.33 -3.32
N ASP A 57 19.99 7.90 -4.52
CA ASP A 57 19.82 9.34 -4.75
C ASP A 57 18.35 9.74 -4.98
N GLY A 58 17.43 8.77 -5.08
CA GLY A 58 16.00 9.01 -5.22
C GLY A 58 15.32 9.19 -3.86
N ASP A 59 14.12 9.80 -3.87
CA ASP A 59 13.27 9.90 -2.68
C ASP A 59 12.76 8.52 -2.21
N TYR A 60 12.56 7.59 -3.15
CA TYR A 60 12.31 6.17 -2.87
C TYR A 60 13.55 5.37 -3.25
N HIS A 61 14.14 4.69 -2.28
CA HIS A 61 15.41 3.98 -2.50
C HIS A 61 15.25 2.67 -3.27
N TYR A 62 14.07 2.08 -3.30
CA TYR A 62 13.83 0.77 -3.92
C TYR A 62 12.71 0.85 -4.93
N ARG A 63 12.89 0.18 -6.07
CA ARG A 63 11.94 0.18 -7.19
C ARG A 63 11.90 -1.17 -7.86
N LEU A 64 10.75 -1.54 -8.40
CA LEU A 64 10.62 -2.60 -9.39
C LEU A 64 9.51 -2.23 -10.37
N THR A 65 9.59 -2.80 -11.56
CA THR A 65 8.60 -2.55 -12.61
C THR A 65 7.84 -3.83 -12.90
N VAL A 66 6.52 -3.74 -12.94
CA VAL A 66 5.63 -4.84 -13.31
C VAL A 66 4.53 -4.31 -14.24
N SER A 67 3.85 -5.20 -14.96
CA SER A 67 2.68 -4.82 -15.74
C SER A 67 1.53 -4.37 -14.82
N LYS A 68 0.65 -3.52 -15.33
CA LYS A 68 -0.58 -3.14 -14.62
C LYS A 68 -1.43 -4.36 -14.27
N LYS A 69 -1.44 -5.36 -15.16
CA LYS A 69 -2.15 -6.62 -14.91
C LYS A 69 -1.60 -7.33 -13.67
N VAL A 70 -0.30 -7.50 -13.57
CA VAL A 70 0.37 -8.17 -12.42
C VAL A 70 0.15 -7.37 -11.14
N TRP A 71 0.27 -6.06 -11.20
CA TRP A 71 -0.01 -5.20 -10.05
C TRP A 71 -1.47 -5.34 -9.58
N GLY A 72 -2.42 -5.38 -10.52
CA GLY A 72 -3.84 -5.62 -10.21
C GLY A 72 -4.08 -6.99 -9.57
N GLU A 73 -3.41 -8.03 -10.04
CA GLU A 73 -3.48 -9.37 -9.45
C GLU A 73 -2.90 -9.40 -8.04
N TYR A 74 -1.79 -8.71 -7.80
CA TYR A 74 -1.23 -8.54 -6.45
C TYR A 74 -2.23 -7.87 -5.50
N LEU A 75 -2.85 -6.78 -5.92
CA LEU A 75 -3.86 -6.08 -5.11
C LEU A 75 -5.08 -6.96 -4.85
N ASN A 76 -5.51 -7.75 -5.83
CA ASN A 76 -6.60 -8.69 -5.66
C ASN A 76 -6.25 -9.80 -4.65
N SER A 77 -5.05 -10.36 -4.72
CA SER A 77 -4.57 -11.34 -3.73
C SER A 77 -4.49 -10.73 -2.33
N ALA A 78 -3.95 -9.53 -2.22
CA ALA A 78 -3.87 -8.81 -0.95
C ALA A 78 -5.26 -8.57 -0.33
N ALA A 79 -6.26 -8.26 -1.14
CA ALA A 79 -7.64 -8.11 -0.70
C ALA A 79 -8.25 -9.44 -0.22
N ASN A 80 -8.00 -10.54 -0.94
CA ASN A 80 -8.50 -11.86 -0.56
C ASN A 80 -7.84 -12.40 0.72
N ASP A 81 -6.61 -11.97 1.01
CA ASP A 81 -5.83 -12.39 2.18
C ASP A 81 -6.16 -11.57 3.44
N LEU A 82 -7.13 -10.66 3.38
CA LEU A 82 -7.59 -9.92 4.56
C LEU A 82 -8.19 -10.87 5.58
N ASP A 83 -7.51 -11.01 6.71
CA ASP A 83 -7.86 -11.90 7.82
C ASP A 83 -7.99 -11.18 9.17
N TYR A 84 -8.00 -9.85 9.15
CA TYR A 84 -8.01 -9.00 10.34
C TYR A 84 -9.18 -7.98 10.26
N ASP A 85 -9.67 -7.61 11.43
CA ASP A 85 -10.70 -6.57 11.61
C ASP A 85 -10.09 -5.20 11.96
N ASN A 86 -8.80 -5.16 12.30
CA ASN A 86 -8.06 -3.94 12.64
C ASN A 86 -6.65 -3.99 12.06
N PHE A 87 -6.40 -3.14 11.08
CA PHE A 87 -5.11 -3.10 10.38
C PHE A 87 -3.94 -2.74 11.31
N LYS A 88 -4.13 -1.79 12.23
CA LYS A 88 -3.08 -1.41 13.18
C LYS A 88 -2.60 -2.60 14.00
N ASN A 89 -3.54 -3.40 14.50
CA ASN A 89 -3.21 -4.59 15.28
C ASN A 89 -2.49 -5.64 14.43
N SER A 90 -2.78 -5.72 13.14
CA SER A 90 -2.15 -6.68 12.23
C SER A 90 -0.65 -6.44 12.01
N VAL A 91 -0.16 -5.21 12.23
CA VAL A 91 1.25 -4.83 12.07
C VAL A 91 1.96 -4.55 13.40
N HIS A 92 1.31 -4.77 14.51
CA HIS A 92 1.77 -4.41 15.87
C HIS A 92 3.10 -5.07 16.29
N GLY A 93 3.46 -6.20 15.71
CA GLY A 93 4.73 -6.88 15.98
C GLY A 93 5.95 -6.30 15.23
N GLN A 94 5.74 -5.28 14.40
CA GLN A 94 6.76 -4.67 13.53
C GLN A 94 7.03 -3.25 14.03
N SER A 95 7.87 -3.09 15.06
CA SER A 95 8.00 -1.85 15.85
C SER A 95 8.18 -0.56 15.06
N ASP A 96 9.09 -0.54 14.10
CA ASP A 96 9.36 0.66 13.29
C ASP A 96 8.22 0.96 12.32
N ARG A 97 7.65 -0.08 11.74
CA ARG A 97 6.50 -0.01 10.84
C ARG A 97 5.25 0.43 11.58
N ASP A 98 4.99 -0.13 12.74
CA ASP A 98 3.86 0.26 13.59
C ASP A 98 3.90 1.76 13.88
N SER A 99 5.05 2.27 14.31
CA SER A 99 5.25 3.71 14.55
C SER A 99 4.98 4.57 13.32
N ALA A 100 5.51 4.17 12.16
CA ALA A 100 5.30 4.89 10.90
C ALA A 100 3.82 4.87 10.47
N TYR A 101 3.17 3.73 10.56
CA TYR A 101 1.77 3.58 10.18
C TYR A 101 0.82 4.30 11.14
N MET A 102 1.16 4.36 12.43
CA MET A 102 0.43 5.20 13.39
C MET A 102 0.53 6.69 13.05
N GLY A 103 1.67 7.13 12.53
CA GLY A 103 1.83 8.49 12.01
C GLY A 103 0.89 8.79 10.86
N VAL A 104 0.73 7.86 9.93
CA VAL A 104 -0.24 7.98 8.81
C VAL A 104 -1.68 8.02 9.34
N TRP A 105 -2.02 7.13 10.26
CA TRP A 105 -3.33 7.12 10.90
C TRP A 105 -3.64 8.46 11.56
N SER A 106 -2.69 9.00 12.32
CA SER A 106 -2.85 10.29 13.01
C SER A 106 -3.03 11.45 12.04
N ALA A 107 -2.26 11.45 10.93
CA ALA A 107 -2.39 12.48 9.90
C ALA A 107 -3.77 12.47 9.24
N MET A 108 -4.29 11.28 8.91
CA MET A 108 -5.61 11.13 8.31
C MET A 108 -6.74 11.45 9.30
N TYR A 109 -6.57 11.10 10.57
CA TYR A 109 -7.50 11.49 11.63
C TYR A 109 -7.57 13.01 11.77
N ALA A 110 -6.43 13.69 11.79
CA ALA A 110 -6.38 15.16 11.85
C ALA A 110 -7.05 15.81 10.63
N PHE A 111 -6.86 15.24 9.44
CA PHE A 111 -7.52 15.66 8.21
C PHE A 111 -9.05 15.55 8.34
N GLN A 112 -9.56 14.43 8.83
CA GLN A 112 -10.99 14.23 9.09
C GLN A 112 -11.53 15.26 10.06
N THR A 113 -10.88 15.42 11.21
CA THR A 113 -11.32 16.36 12.28
C THR A 113 -11.36 17.81 11.78
N SER A 114 -10.39 18.22 10.96
CA SER A 114 -10.38 19.56 10.37
C SER A 114 -11.54 19.80 9.41
N ARG A 115 -12.02 18.77 8.73
CA ARG A 115 -13.20 18.83 7.87
C ARG A 115 -14.49 18.89 8.66
N ASP A 116 -14.62 18.10 9.72
CA ASP A 116 -15.81 18.05 10.55
C ASP A 116 -16.14 19.41 11.19
N VAL A 117 -15.14 20.24 11.46
CA VAL A 117 -15.32 21.61 11.95
C VAL A 117 -15.94 22.53 10.87
N ASN A 118 -15.70 22.26 9.60
CA ASN A 118 -16.13 23.08 8.48
C ASN A 118 -17.39 22.55 7.76
N GLU A 119 -17.77 21.32 8.02
CA GLU A 119 -18.91 20.65 7.39
C GLU A 119 -19.91 20.28 8.50
N THR A 120 -21.00 21.04 8.60
CA THR A 120 -22.16 20.62 9.40
C THR A 120 -22.91 19.56 8.60
N TYR A 121 -22.60 18.30 8.87
CA TYR A 121 -23.47 17.22 8.41
C TYR A 121 -24.81 17.32 9.14
N GLY A 122 -25.91 17.57 8.41
CA GLY A 122 -27.23 17.33 8.95
C GLY A 122 -27.40 15.84 9.27
N GLU A 123 -28.08 15.52 10.37
CA GLU A 123 -28.31 14.11 10.80
C GLU A 123 -28.96 13.21 9.71
N SER A 124 -29.44 13.81 8.63
CA SER A 124 -30.11 13.12 7.50
C SER A 124 -29.13 12.60 6.44
N ASP A 125 -27.83 12.94 6.47
CA ASP A 125 -26.88 12.61 5.43
C ASP A 125 -25.94 11.45 5.77
N CYS A 126 -26.06 10.86 6.96
CA CYS A 126 -25.39 9.61 7.30
C CYS A 126 -26.23 8.44 6.81
N PRO A 127 -25.77 7.63 5.86
CA PRO A 127 -26.43 6.38 5.56
C PRO A 127 -26.45 5.51 6.81
N GLU A 128 -27.62 5.04 7.22
CA GLU A 128 -27.72 4.12 8.34
C GLU A 128 -26.81 2.90 8.08
N PRO A 129 -26.07 2.45 9.10
CA PRO A 129 -25.29 1.23 8.96
C PRO A 129 -26.23 0.08 8.61
N ASN A 130 -26.00 -0.51 7.44
CA ASN A 130 -26.74 -1.69 7.01
C ASN A 130 -26.38 -2.82 7.96
N VAL A 131 -27.15 -2.96 9.02
CA VAL A 131 -27.04 -4.07 9.97
C VAL A 131 -27.71 -5.28 9.31
N LYS A 132 -26.91 -6.10 8.64
CA LYS A 132 -27.29 -7.46 8.30
C LYS A 132 -26.56 -8.43 9.22
#